data_cbd830fba6e74d4cfba5ec89ae659755
#
_entry.id   cbd830fba6e74d4cfba5ec89ae659755
#
_cell.length_a   1.000
_cell.length_b   1.000
_cell.length_c   1.000
_cell.angle_alpha   90.00
_cell.angle_beta   90.00
_cell.angle_gamma   90.00
#
_symmetry.space_group_name_H-M   'P 1'
#
loop_
_entity.id
_entity.type
_entity.pdbx_description
1 polymer ?
#
loop_
_entity_poly.entity_id
_entity_poly.type
_entity_poly.pdbx_seq_one_letter_code
_entity_poly.pdbx_strand_id
1 'polypeptide(L)'
;CIRDRGLLDNSKKLSLSGPMVSQPGMIVSENGANLDEILIGKIEGESNRIISGSVLNGSEAKAPENFLGRYHNQITVLREVNKSDREFLNFLRPGLKKHSFLRVFFTKLKEKGLSLNYSTAMNGSDRAIVPLGIYEDIFPYKIMITQLLRSIVVGDTETAQKLGVLELDEEDLALCTYSCPSKYDYGSLLREMLTKIEEEG
;
A
#
# COMPACT_ATOMS: atom_id res chain seq x y z
N CYS A 1 10.07 -33.39 -0.29
CA CYS A 1 11.07 -32.97 0.68
C CYS A 1 12.47 -33.33 0.16
N ILE A 2 13.48 -32.50 0.43
CA ILE A 2 14.87 -32.71 -0.02
C ILE A 2 15.37 -34.09 0.40
N ARG A 3 15.05 -34.52 1.61
CA ARG A 3 15.44 -35.82 2.15
C ARG A 3 14.91 -37.02 1.33
N ASP A 4 13.69 -36.91 0.81
CA ASP A 4 13.01 -38.04 0.16
C ASP A 4 13.26 -38.10 -1.34
N ARG A 5 13.41 -36.93 -1.98
CA ARG A 5 13.51 -36.80 -3.44
C ARG A 5 14.82 -36.21 -3.93
N GLY A 6 15.67 -35.68 -3.04
CA GLY A 6 16.91 -34.99 -3.38
C GLY A 6 16.68 -33.63 -4.09
N LEU A 7 15.42 -33.19 -4.21
CA LEU A 7 15.03 -31.95 -4.87
C LEU A 7 14.32 -31.01 -3.89
N LEU A 8 14.65 -29.73 -3.97
CA LEU A 8 13.92 -28.67 -3.28
C LEU A 8 12.66 -28.34 -4.08
N ASP A 9 11.50 -28.43 -3.44
CA ASP A 9 10.27 -27.89 -4.02
C ASP A 9 10.25 -26.38 -3.74
N ASN A 10 10.49 -25.59 -4.78
CA ASN A 10 10.49 -24.14 -4.74
C ASN A 10 9.21 -23.54 -5.33
N SER A 11 8.23 -24.41 -5.66
CA SER A 11 6.97 -23.96 -6.23
C SER A 11 6.15 -23.16 -5.22
N LYS A 12 5.55 -22.08 -5.70
CA LYS A 12 4.72 -21.16 -4.92
C LYS A 12 3.42 -20.84 -5.64
N LYS A 13 2.31 -20.96 -4.93
CA LYS A 13 1.00 -20.54 -5.42
C LYS A 13 0.81 -19.07 -5.08
N LEU A 14 0.48 -18.27 -6.08
CA LEU A 14 0.34 -16.83 -5.99
C LEU A 14 -1.03 -16.39 -6.46
N SER A 15 -1.56 -15.35 -5.85
CA SER A 15 -2.73 -14.62 -6.34
C SER A 15 -2.26 -13.48 -7.24
N LEU A 16 -2.72 -13.46 -8.47
CA LEU A 16 -2.54 -12.33 -9.39
C LEU A 16 -3.80 -11.47 -9.37
N SER A 17 -3.66 -10.19 -9.00
CA SER A 17 -4.78 -9.28 -8.78
C SER A 17 -4.45 -7.86 -9.23
N GLY A 18 -5.49 -7.05 -9.34
CA GLY A 18 -5.39 -5.64 -9.70
C GLY A 18 -6.20 -5.27 -10.93
N PRO A 19 -6.54 -3.99 -11.08
CA PRO A 19 -7.39 -3.51 -12.16
C PRO A 19 -6.74 -3.57 -13.54
N MET A 20 -5.42 -3.72 -13.61
CA MET A 20 -4.66 -3.79 -14.87
C MET A 20 -4.27 -5.21 -15.25
N VAL A 21 -4.82 -6.21 -14.57
CA VAL A 21 -4.63 -7.63 -14.89
C VAL A 21 -5.76 -8.09 -15.78
N SER A 22 -5.44 -8.67 -16.95
CA SER A 22 -6.41 -9.18 -17.93
C SER A 22 -7.22 -10.36 -17.39
N GLN A 23 -6.57 -11.26 -16.65
CA GLN A 23 -7.18 -12.44 -16.05
C GLN A 23 -6.71 -12.61 -14.59
N PRO A 24 -7.42 -11.99 -13.62
CA PRO A 24 -7.13 -12.21 -12.20
C PRO A 24 -7.35 -13.66 -11.81
N GLY A 25 -6.46 -14.20 -10.98
CA GLY A 25 -6.59 -15.59 -10.55
C GLY A 25 -5.37 -16.13 -9.83
N MET A 26 -5.37 -17.44 -9.62
CA MET A 26 -4.24 -18.14 -9.00
C MET A 26 -3.26 -18.59 -10.09
N ILE A 27 -1.99 -18.36 -9.85
CA ILE A 27 -0.88 -18.81 -10.67
C ILE A 27 0.12 -19.61 -9.85
N VAL A 28 0.89 -20.44 -10.50
CA VAL A 28 2.01 -21.17 -9.88
C VAL A 28 3.30 -20.59 -10.44
N SER A 29 4.22 -20.25 -9.55
CA SER A 29 5.54 -19.74 -9.89
C SER A 29 6.56 -20.26 -8.88
N GLU A 30 7.74 -19.69 -8.85
CA GLU A 30 8.81 -20.04 -7.92
C GLU A 30 9.13 -18.89 -6.99
N ASN A 31 9.69 -19.19 -5.82
CA ASN A 31 10.20 -18.16 -4.94
C ASN A 31 11.33 -17.38 -5.63
N GLY A 32 11.27 -16.05 -5.56
CA GLY A 32 12.26 -15.16 -6.17
C GLY A 32 12.18 -15.08 -7.70
N ALA A 33 11.07 -15.54 -8.31
CA ALA A 33 10.88 -15.43 -9.76
C ALA A 33 10.77 -13.94 -10.19
N ASN A 34 11.24 -13.67 -11.40
CA ASN A 34 11.14 -12.32 -11.98
C ASN A 34 9.68 -11.99 -12.29
N LEU A 35 9.21 -10.85 -11.76
CA LEU A 35 7.83 -10.41 -11.90
C LEU A 35 7.50 -10.01 -13.34
N ASP A 36 8.45 -9.45 -14.07
CA ASP A 36 8.24 -9.09 -15.48
C ASP A 36 7.94 -10.33 -16.33
N GLU A 37 8.68 -11.42 -16.10
CA GLU A 37 8.45 -12.68 -16.81
C GLU A 37 7.09 -13.32 -16.48
N ILE A 38 6.70 -13.30 -15.20
CA ILE A 38 5.40 -13.83 -14.75
C ILE A 38 4.24 -13.07 -15.39
N LEU A 39 4.41 -11.79 -15.62
CA LEU A 39 3.36 -10.87 -16.06
C LEU A 39 3.28 -10.69 -17.58
N ILE A 40 4.18 -11.29 -18.36
CA ILE A 40 4.14 -11.24 -19.83
C ILE A 40 2.76 -11.68 -20.34
N GLY A 41 2.12 -10.82 -21.12
CA GLY A 41 0.81 -11.08 -21.72
C GLY A 41 -0.38 -11.11 -20.75
N LYS A 42 -0.17 -10.77 -19.47
CA LYS A 42 -1.24 -10.75 -18.45
C LYS A 42 -1.61 -9.36 -17.97
N ILE A 43 -0.89 -8.33 -18.42
CA ILE A 43 -1.10 -6.94 -18.02
C ILE A 43 -1.70 -6.17 -19.18
N GLU A 44 -2.63 -5.27 -18.88
CA GLU A 44 -3.22 -4.31 -19.79
C GLU A 44 -2.62 -2.90 -19.57
N GLY A 45 -2.43 -2.15 -20.66
CA GLY A 45 -1.91 -0.78 -20.63
C GLY A 45 -0.39 -0.69 -20.53
N GLU A 46 0.13 0.54 -20.74
CA GLU A 46 1.57 0.81 -20.84
C GLU A 46 2.19 1.30 -19.52
N SER A 47 1.40 1.94 -18.66
CA SER A 47 1.87 2.54 -17.41
C SER A 47 1.27 1.83 -16.21
N ASN A 48 2.02 0.86 -15.68
CA ASN A 48 1.58 0.02 -14.58
C ASN A 48 2.58 0.05 -13.44
N ARG A 49 2.05 0.07 -12.21
CA ARG A 49 2.83 -0.18 -10.99
C ARG A 49 2.65 -1.63 -10.60
N ILE A 50 3.74 -2.37 -10.61
CA ILE A 50 3.79 -3.76 -10.17
C ILE A 50 4.20 -3.77 -8.70
N ILE A 51 3.44 -4.47 -7.88
CA ILE A 51 3.67 -4.62 -6.45
C ILE A 51 3.85 -6.09 -6.13
N SER A 52 5.01 -6.43 -5.57
CA SER A 52 5.25 -7.73 -4.93
C SER A 52 4.56 -7.71 -3.57
N GLY A 53 3.46 -8.44 -3.42
CA GLY A 53 2.61 -8.40 -2.25
C GLY A 53 1.27 -7.70 -2.47
N SER A 54 0.60 -7.33 -1.39
CA SER A 54 -0.65 -6.57 -1.40
C SER A 54 -0.38 -5.06 -1.50
N VAL A 55 -1.44 -4.26 -1.69
CA VAL A 55 -1.36 -2.78 -1.65
C VAL A 55 -0.97 -2.23 -0.28
N LEU A 56 -1.11 -3.00 0.79
CA LEU A 56 -0.86 -2.54 2.16
C LEU A 56 0.53 -2.92 2.66
N ASN A 57 1.02 -4.11 2.32
CA ASN A 57 2.28 -4.65 2.84
C ASN A 57 3.25 -5.09 1.73
N GLY A 58 3.01 -4.70 0.49
CA GLY A 58 3.86 -5.03 -0.64
C GLY A 58 4.88 -3.94 -0.93
N SER A 59 5.96 -4.35 -1.59
CA SER A 59 6.97 -3.46 -2.13
C SER A 59 6.79 -3.25 -3.63
N GLU A 60 7.09 -2.03 -4.10
CA GLU A 60 7.10 -1.74 -5.53
C GLU A 60 8.24 -2.51 -6.21
N ALA A 61 7.90 -3.25 -7.26
CA ALA A 61 8.88 -3.97 -8.07
C ALA A 61 9.43 -3.05 -9.15
N LYS A 62 10.67 -2.63 -8.97
CA LYS A 62 11.45 -1.85 -9.94
C LYS A 62 12.81 -2.49 -10.17
N ALA A 63 13.29 -2.45 -11.40
CA ALA A 63 14.65 -2.89 -11.69
C ALA A 63 15.68 -2.11 -10.85
N PRO A 64 16.68 -2.77 -10.22
CA PRO A 64 16.98 -4.21 -10.34
C PRO A 64 16.18 -5.16 -9.43
N GLU A 65 15.28 -4.66 -8.57
CA GLU A 65 14.59 -5.42 -7.53
C GLU A 65 13.18 -5.86 -7.97
N ASN A 66 13.03 -6.30 -9.23
CA ASN A 66 11.75 -6.73 -9.79
C ASN A 66 11.47 -8.23 -9.56
N PHE A 67 11.78 -8.73 -8.40
CA PHE A 67 11.61 -10.14 -8.03
C PHE A 67 10.52 -10.34 -6.98
N LEU A 68 9.92 -11.55 -7.00
CA LEU A 68 8.93 -11.94 -6.02
C LEU A 68 9.55 -12.06 -4.62
N GLY A 69 9.04 -11.28 -3.68
CA GLY A 69 9.44 -11.35 -2.28
C GLY A 69 9.14 -12.71 -1.65
N ARG A 70 10.03 -13.19 -0.78
CA ARG A 70 9.94 -14.53 -0.17
C ARG A 70 8.61 -14.78 0.54
N TYR A 71 8.08 -13.79 1.23
CA TYR A 71 6.86 -13.93 2.02
C TYR A 71 5.60 -13.45 1.28
N HIS A 72 5.73 -12.87 0.10
CA HIS A 72 4.61 -12.37 -0.69
C HIS A 72 3.91 -13.50 -1.44
N ASN A 73 2.62 -13.69 -1.18
CA ASN A 73 1.76 -14.69 -1.83
C ASN A 73 0.82 -14.07 -2.87
N GLN A 74 1.00 -12.79 -3.16
CA GLN A 74 0.18 -12.02 -4.08
C GLN A 74 1.08 -11.12 -4.94
N ILE A 75 0.64 -10.90 -6.17
CA ILE A 75 1.16 -9.86 -7.06
C ILE A 75 -0.01 -8.93 -7.38
N THR A 76 0.18 -7.64 -7.18
CA THR A 76 -0.84 -6.63 -7.45
C THR A 76 -0.37 -5.67 -8.53
N VAL A 77 -1.21 -5.45 -9.55
CA VAL A 77 -0.89 -4.51 -10.64
C VAL A 77 -1.91 -3.37 -10.65
N LEU A 78 -1.42 -2.16 -10.44
CA LEU A 78 -2.22 -0.94 -10.44
C LEU A 78 -1.87 -0.07 -11.64
N ARG A 79 -2.82 0.77 -12.05
CA ARG A 79 -2.54 1.81 -13.02
C ARG A 79 -1.67 2.88 -12.38
N GLU A 80 -0.50 3.14 -12.97
CA GLU A 80 0.34 4.28 -12.59
C GLU A 80 -0.25 5.58 -13.16
N VAL A 81 -0.38 6.59 -12.31
CA VAL A 81 -0.91 7.90 -12.70
C VAL A 81 0.20 8.93 -12.59
N ASN A 82 0.63 9.43 -13.74
CA ASN A 82 1.60 10.52 -13.83
C ASN A 82 0.97 11.87 -13.41
N LYS A 83 1.81 12.84 -13.03
CA LYS A 83 1.35 14.18 -12.65
C LYS A 83 0.58 14.89 -13.76
N SER A 84 0.86 14.55 -15.04
CA SER A 84 0.16 15.06 -16.22
C SER A 84 -1.27 14.54 -16.38
N ASP A 85 -1.57 13.36 -15.81
CA ASP A 85 -2.88 12.70 -15.96
C ASP A 85 -3.91 13.16 -14.92
N ARG A 86 -3.60 14.20 -14.17
CA ARG A 86 -4.51 14.76 -13.18
C ARG A 86 -5.71 15.39 -13.85
N GLU A 87 -6.86 14.79 -13.67
CA GLU A 87 -8.12 15.38 -14.15
C GLU A 87 -8.44 16.67 -13.38
N PHE A 88 -8.67 17.74 -14.11
CA PHE A 88 -9.07 19.04 -13.55
C PHE A 88 -10.41 18.90 -12.81
N LEU A 89 -10.48 19.43 -11.58
CA LEU A 89 -11.65 19.40 -10.70
C LEU A 89 -12.20 17.98 -10.39
N ASN A 90 -11.36 16.96 -10.47
CA ASN A 90 -11.77 15.57 -10.18
C ASN A 90 -12.39 15.38 -8.79
N PHE A 91 -12.02 16.23 -7.82
CA PHE A 91 -12.56 16.23 -6.47
C PHE A 91 -14.00 16.74 -6.35
N LEU A 92 -14.50 17.52 -7.32
CA LEU A 92 -15.87 18.05 -7.35
C LEU A 92 -16.88 17.09 -7.99
N ARG A 93 -16.42 16.03 -8.65
CA ARG A 93 -17.32 15.08 -9.32
C ARG A 93 -18.10 14.26 -8.31
N PRO A 94 -19.39 13.93 -8.58
CA PRO A 94 -20.26 13.12 -7.67
C PRO A 94 -19.68 11.75 -7.30
N GLY A 95 -18.76 11.21 -8.10
CA GLY A 95 -17.98 10.03 -7.78
C GLY A 95 -18.76 8.72 -7.75
N LEU A 96 -19.51 8.41 -8.81
CA LEU A 96 -20.27 7.15 -8.94
C LEU A 96 -19.38 5.89 -8.98
N LYS A 97 -18.08 6.03 -9.30
CA LYS A 97 -17.09 4.93 -9.38
C LYS A 97 -15.82 5.24 -8.56
N LYS A 98 -15.91 6.13 -7.56
CA LYS A 98 -14.79 6.50 -6.73
C LYS A 98 -14.88 5.86 -5.37
N HIS A 99 -13.74 5.41 -4.87
CA HIS A 99 -13.60 4.93 -3.50
C HIS A 99 -13.23 6.09 -2.57
N SER A 100 -13.78 6.07 -1.36
CA SER A 100 -13.36 6.91 -0.26
C SER A 100 -13.57 6.14 1.04
N PHE A 101 -12.56 6.13 1.90
CA PHE A 101 -12.66 5.51 3.21
C PHE A 101 -13.82 6.10 4.04
N LEU A 102 -13.98 7.42 4.03
CA LEU A 102 -15.06 8.13 4.73
C LEU A 102 -16.43 8.05 4.04
N ARG A 103 -16.55 7.28 2.95
CA ARG A 103 -17.79 7.10 2.19
C ARG A 103 -18.47 8.41 1.76
N VAL A 104 -17.69 9.40 1.36
CA VAL A 104 -18.16 10.75 0.99
C VAL A 104 -18.85 10.77 -0.38
N PHE A 105 -18.53 9.81 -1.27
CA PHE A 105 -19.05 9.78 -2.63
C PHE A 105 -20.37 8.99 -2.76
N PHE A 106 -21.13 9.27 -3.83
CA PHE A 106 -22.36 8.54 -4.19
C PHE A 106 -22.16 7.05 -4.51
N THR A 107 -20.95 6.59 -4.64
CA THR A 107 -20.59 5.16 -4.73
C THR A 107 -21.21 4.34 -3.60
N LYS A 108 -21.43 4.94 -2.42
CA LYS A 108 -22.11 4.32 -1.28
C LYS A 108 -23.53 3.80 -1.61
N LEU A 109 -24.22 4.42 -2.54
CA LEU A 109 -25.59 4.03 -2.92
C LEU A 109 -25.63 2.75 -3.76
N LYS A 110 -24.47 2.31 -4.28
CA LYS A 110 -24.35 1.15 -5.17
C LYS A 110 -23.48 0.06 -4.53
N GLU A 111 -23.96 -0.52 -3.43
CA GLU A 111 -23.16 -1.42 -2.57
C GLU A 111 -22.83 -2.81 -3.18
N LYS A 112 -23.52 -3.27 -4.23
CA LYS A 112 -23.32 -4.62 -4.78
C LYS A 112 -22.70 -4.59 -6.18
N GLY A 113 -21.58 -5.31 -6.35
CA GLY A 113 -20.98 -5.58 -7.67
C GLY A 113 -20.21 -4.41 -8.28
N LEU A 114 -19.69 -3.49 -7.46
CA LEU A 114 -18.88 -2.37 -7.95
C LEU A 114 -17.41 -2.80 -8.11
N SER A 115 -16.93 -2.85 -9.35
CA SER A 115 -15.50 -2.91 -9.63
C SER A 115 -14.91 -1.50 -9.55
N LEU A 116 -13.97 -1.29 -8.65
CA LEU A 116 -13.26 -0.02 -8.48
C LEU A 116 -11.90 -0.13 -9.13
N ASN A 117 -11.63 0.73 -10.10
CA ASN A 117 -10.32 0.82 -10.73
C ASN A 117 -9.40 1.67 -9.85
N TYR A 118 -8.72 1.02 -8.91
CA TYR A 118 -7.71 1.67 -8.10
C TYR A 118 -6.50 2.07 -8.95
N SER A 119 -5.92 3.21 -8.60
CA SER A 119 -4.72 3.75 -9.24
C SER A 119 -3.81 4.38 -8.19
N THR A 120 -2.61 4.75 -8.60
CA THR A 120 -1.66 5.44 -7.71
C THR A 120 -1.97 6.93 -7.51
N ALA A 121 -3.12 7.42 -8.02
CA ALA A 121 -3.52 8.81 -7.87
C ALA A 121 -3.85 9.17 -6.41
N MET A 122 -3.11 10.09 -5.83
CA MET A 122 -3.33 10.57 -4.46
C MET A 122 -4.66 11.32 -4.29
N ASN A 123 -5.21 11.91 -5.36
CA ASN A 123 -6.47 12.68 -5.38
C ASN A 123 -6.56 13.78 -4.31
N GLY A 124 -5.46 14.45 -4.05
CA GLY A 124 -5.36 15.50 -3.06
C GLY A 124 -3.91 15.96 -2.85
N SER A 125 -3.69 16.75 -1.82
CA SER A 125 -2.39 17.20 -1.34
C SER A 125 -2.33 17.04 0.17
N ASP A 126 -1.14 17.12 0.72
CA ASP A 126 -0.91 17.06 2.17
C ASP A 126 -1.67 18.16 2.89
N ARG A 127 -2.24 17.83 4.04
CA ARG A 127 -3.04 18.72 4.88
C ARG A 127 -2.72 18.47 6.35
N ALA A 128 -3.07 19.44 7.21
CA ALA A 128 -2.93 19.24 8.65
C ALA A 128 -3.73 18.05 9.16
N ILE A 129 -3.16 17.30 10.09
CA ILE A 129 -3.84 16.16 10.73
C ILE A 129 -4.89 16.69 11.71
N VAL A 130 -6.16 16.39 11.42
CA VAL A 130 -7.29 16.70 12.30
C VAL A 130 -7.65 15.45 13.09
N PRO A 131 -7.82 15.52 14.43
CA PRO A 131 -8.19 14.38 15.26
C PRO A 131 -9.66 14.04 15.07
N LEU A 132 -9.94 13.12 14.15
CA LEU A 132 -11.29 12.66 13.81
C LEU A 132 -11.65 11.30 14.46
N GLY A 133 -10.73 10.70 15.24
CA GLY A 133 -10.90 9.38 15.82
C GLY A 133 -10.74 8.22 14.82
N ILE A 134 -10.44 8.51 13.56
CA ILE A 134 -10.34 7.48 12.49
C ILE A 134 -9.18 6.52 12.75
N TYR A 135 -8.04 7.05 13.20
CA TYR A 135 -6.86 6.23 13.43
C TYR A 135 -7.04 5.30 14.63
N GLU A 136 -7.69 5.78 15.68
CA GLU A 136 -8.01 5.01 16.87
C GLU A 136 -8.96 3.84 16.57
N ASP A 137 -9.87 4.01 15.61
CA ASP A 137 -10.83 2.98 15.21
C ASP A 137 -10.20 1.84 14.40
N ILE A 138 -9.11 2.11 13.66
CA ILE A 138 -8.50 1.14 12.74
C ILE A 138 -7.18 0.56 13.26
N PHE A 139 -6.52 1.25 14.18
CA PHE A 139 -5.20 0.86 14.67
C PHE A 139 -5.33 -0.23 15.74
N PRO A 140 -4.61 -1.37 15.61
CA PRO A 140 -4.84 -2.54 16.45
C PRO A 140 -4.24 -2.41 17.86
N TYR A 141 -3.26 -1.52 18.05
CA TYR A 141 -2.56 -1.39 19.32
C TYR A 141 -3.16 -0.28 20.20
N LYS A 142 -3.04 -0.44 21.52
CA LYS A 142 -3.55 0.53 22.51
C LYS A 142 -2.55 1.65 22.78
N ILE A 143 -2.22 2.43 21.78
CA ILE A 143 -1.36 3.61 21.88
C ILE A 143 -2.12 4.85 21.41
N MET A 144 -1.63 6.03 21.76
CA MET A 144 -2.22 7.30 21.32
C MET A 144 -1.77 7.60 19.87
N ILE A 145 -2.36 6.87 18.91
CA ILE A 145 -1.93 6.86 17.52
C ILE A 145 -1.98 8.24 16.86
N THR A 146 -3.02 9.06 17.07
CA THR A 146 -3.11 10.41 16.49
C THR A 146 -1.97 11.30 16.95
N GLN A 147 -1.60 11.26 18.24
CA GLN A 147 -0.47 12.02 18.77
C GLN A 147 0.85 11.51 18.23
N LEU A 148 1.02 10.20 18.14
CA LEU A 148 2.21 9.59 17.57
C LEU A 148 2.40 9.99 16.09
N LEU A 149 1.36 9.89 15.25
CA LEU A 149 1.42 10.30 13.85
C LEU A 149 1.78 11.79 13.68
N ARG A 150 1.31 12.65 14.59
CA ARG A 150 1.68 14.08 14.61
C ARG A 150 3.15 14.28 14.95
N SER A 151 3.68 13.57 15.96
CA SER A 151 5.09 13.68 16.33
C SER A 151 5.99 13.18 15.20
N ILE A 152 5.59 12.09 14.50
CA ILE A 152 6.30 11.60 13.32
C ILE A 152 6.34 12.68 12.21
N VAL A 153 5.21 13.29 11.88
CA VAL A 153 5.14 14.31 10.81
C VAL A 153 5.95 15.56 11.16
N VAL A 154 6.01 15.95 12.43
CA VAL A 154 6.79 17.12 12.89
C VAL A 154 8.28 16.77 13.05
N GLY A 155 8.65 15.49 13.15
CA GLY A 155 10.01 15.06 13.38
C GLY A 155 10.47 15.15 14.84
N ASP A 156 9.52 15.12 15.80
CA ASP A 156 9.79 15.14 17.24
C ASP A 156 10.13 13.72 17.74
N THR A 157 11.44 13.43 17.77
CA THR A 157 11.98 12.11 18.14
C THR A 157 11.71 11.77 19.61
N GLU A 158 11.80 12.75 20.52
CA GLU A 158 11.60 12.52 21.95
C GLU A 158 10.15 12.15 22.28
N THR A 159 9.19 12.90 21.75
CA THR A 159 7.76 12.59 21.94
C THR A 159 7.38 11.27 21.26
N ALA A 160 7.89 11.00 20.05
CA ALA A 160 7.62 9.77 19.34
C ALA A 160 8.11 8.53 20.10
N GLN A 161 9.31 8.56 20.69
CA GLN A 161 9.83 7.48 21.53
C GLN A 161 8.95 7.25 22.78
N LYS A 162 8.55 8.31 23.47
CA LYS A 162 7.64 8.22 24.63
C LYS A 162 6.28 7.63 24.29
N LEU A 163 5.82 7.80 23.04
CA LEU A 163 4.56 7.26 22.54
C LEU A 163 4.67 5.86 21.95
N GLY A 164 5.88 5.27 21.90
CA GLY A 164 6.08 3.88 21.48
C GLY A 164 6.42 3.70 20.01
N VAL A 165 7.04 4.69 19.34
CA VAL A 165 7.42 4.59 17.92
C VAL A 165 8.37 3.43 17.64
N LEU A 166 9.21 3.03 18.62
CA LEU A 166 10.20 1.95 18.46
C LEU A 166 9.58 0.54 18.38
N GLU A 167 8.30 0.42 18.70
CA GLU A 167 7.57 -0.87 18.66
C GLU A 167 6.84 -1.06 17.32
N LEU A 168 6.93 -0.09 16.40
CA LEU A 168 6.18 -0.08 15.15
C LEU A 168 7.06 -0.38 13.95
N ASP A 169 6.46 -1.05 12.96
CA ASP A 169 7.00 -1.20 11.62
C ASP A 169 6.15 -0.43 10.59
N GLU A 170 6.67 -0.18 9.39
CA GLU A 170 5.97 0.55 8.33
C GLU A 170 4.63 -0.08 7.98
N GLU A 171 4.57 -1.43 8.01
CA GLU A 171 3.35 -2.18 7.70
C GLU A 171 2.22 -1.91 8.70
N ASP A 172 2.53 -1.63 9.97
CA ASP A 172 1.55 -1.32 11.00
C ASP A 172 0.80 -0.02 10.69
N LEU A 173 1.48 0.94 10.05
CA LEU A 173 0.91 2.23 9.66
C LEU A 173 0.24 2.23 8.28
N ALA A 174 0.24 1.12 7.55
CA ALA A 174 -0.33 1.05 6.20
C ALA A 174 -1.84 1.37 6.18
N LEU A 175 -2.61 0.90 7.16
CA LEU A 175 -4.03 1.24 7.28
C LEU A 175 -4.23 2.72 7.66
N CYS A 176 -3.34 3.29 8.47
CA CYS A 176 -3.37 4.72 8.78
C CYS A 176 -3.10 5.57 7.54
N THR A 177 -2.13 5.19 6.71
CA THR A 177 -1.85 5.83 5.42
C THR A 177 -3.05 5.74 4.49
N TYR A 178 -3.66 4.55 4.35
CA TYR A 178 -4.82 4.33 3.49
C TYR A 178 -6.03 5.17 3.89
N SER A 179 -6.32 5.27 5.19
CA SER A 179 -7.47 6.01 5.72
C SER A 179 -7.23 7.50 5.86
N CYS A 180 -5.98 7.96 5.70
CA CYS A 180 -5.55 9.31 6.01
C CYS A 180 -6.23 10.38 5.13
N PRO A 181 -7.08 11.26 5.70
CA PRO A 181 -7.65 12.38 4.94
C PRO A 181 -6.61 13.44 4.62
N SER A 182 -5.50 13.48 5.38
CA SER A 182 -4.40 14.43 5.23
C SER A 182 -3.35 14.00 4.20
N LYS A 183 -3.45 12.77 3.65
CA LYS A 183 -2.64 12.23 2.55
C LYS A 183 -1.16 12.00 2.85
N TYR A 184 -0.78 11.85 4.12
CA TYR A 184 0.56 11.47 4.50
C TYR A 184 0.84 9.99 4.23
N ASP A 185 2.06 9.70 3.81
CA ASP A 185 2.63 8.36 3.78
C ASP A 185 3.38 8.11 5.09
N TYR A 186 2.67 7.52 6.04
CA TYR A 186 3.22 7.30 7.38
C TYR A 186 4.31 6.24 7.42
N GLY A 187 4.31 5.28 6.50
CA GLY A 187 5.37 4.27 6.44
C GLY A 187 6.73 4.89 6.15
N SER A 188 6.82 5.70 5.10
CA SER A 188 8.07 6.41 4.76
C SER A 188 8.52 7.35 5.87
N LEU A 189 7.59 8.12 6.46
CA LEU A 189 7.89 9.03 7.57
C LEU A 189 8.37 8.29 8.83
N LEU A 190 7.79 7.11 9.12
CA LEU A 190 8.25 6.26 10.23
C LEU A 190 9.70 5.81 10.00
N ARG A 191 10.03 5.36 8.79
CA ARG A 191 11.41 4.93 8.47
C ARG A 191 12.41 6.07 8.66
N GLU A 192 12.08 7.27 8.16
CA GLU A 192 12.92 8.46 8.36
C GLU A 192 13.09 8.79 9.86
N MET A 193 12.00 8.70 10.64
CA MET A 193 12.03 8.91 12.09
C MET A 193 12.92 7.89 12.81
N LEU A 194 12.78 6.60 12.50
CA LEU A 194 13.58 5.55 13.12
C LEU A 194 15.07 5.69 12.77
N THR A 195 15.40 6.02 11.51
CA THR A 195 16.77 6.30 11.10
C THR A 195 17.36 7.49 11.88
N LYS A 196 16.58 8.56 12.03
CA LYS A 196 17.00 9.74 12.80
C LYS A 196 17.25 9.39 14.27
N ILE A 197 16.39 8.58 14.88
CA ILE A 197 16.57 8.13 16.28
C ILE A 197 17.83 7.27 16.40
N GLU A 198 18.12 6.41 15.44
CA GLU A 198 19.35 5.59 15.42
C GLU A 198 20.61 6.44 15.30
N GLU A 199 20.58 7.51 14.51
CA GLU A 199 21.69 8.44 14.33
C GLU A 199 21.91 9.36 15.54
N GLU A 200 20.85 9.74 16.24
CA GLU A 200 20.91 10.61 17.41
C GLU A 200 21.32 9.85 18.70
N GLY A 201 21.27 8.53 18.72
CA GLY A 201 21.80 7.66 19.76
C GLY A 201 20.99 7.26 20.88
#